data_ab7cee6221b54e94f8d919d61c51d4ba
#
_entry.id   ab7cee6221b54e94f8d919d61c51d4ba
#
_cell.length_a   1.000
_cell.length_b   1.000
_cell.length_c   1.000
_cell.angle_alpha   90.00
_cell.angle_beta   90.00
_cell.angle_gamma   90.00
#
_symmetry.space_group_name_H-M   'P 1'
#
loop_
_entity.id
_entity.type
_entity.pdbx_description
1 polymer ?
#
loop_
_entity_poly.entity_id
_entity_poly.type
_entity_poly.pdbx_seq_one_letter_code
_entity_poly.pdbx_strand_id
1 'polypeptide(L)'
;MTTKYHVYLTQANRQELESLIRKGESSARTQTRARILLLTDENQKKKKGTKDIGSVLMCSLPTITAIRKKFVEGGLENALYDKARPGALPKITGEVEAQLTMLACSTPPEGRSRWTLQMLADKLIELKLVDSISDVAVMHRLKK
;
A
#
# COMPACT_ATOMS: atom_id res chain seq x y z
N MET A 1 28.34 9.08 17.34
CA MET A 1 26.88 8.90 17.35
C MET A 1 26.54 7.46 17.67
N THR A 2 25.69 7.28 18.65
CA THR A 2 25.22 5.94 19.02
C THR A 2 24.11 5.53 18.07
N THR A 3 24.26 4.40 17.38
CA THR A 3 23.22 3.90 16.48
C THR A 3 22.08 3.31 17.32
N LYS A 4 20.89 3.85 17.13
CA LYS A 4 19.71 3.42 17.89
C LYS A 4 19.14 2.07 17.40
N TYR A 5 19.22 1.83 16.11
CA TYR A 5 18.68 0.60 15.50
C TYR A 5 19.83 -0.21 14.91
N HIS A 6 19.91 -1.48 15.30
CA HIS A 6 20.95 -2.41 14.83
C HIS A 6 20.32 -3.48 13.94
N VAL A 7 20.91 -3.71 12.79
CA VAL A 7 20.44 -4.70 11.81
C VAL A 7 21.27 -5.97 11.97
N TYR A 8 20.58 -7.08 12.22
CA TYR A 8 21.22 -8.40 12.29
C TYR A 8 20.58 -9.29 11.21
N LEU A 9 21.34 -9.59 10.17
CA LEU A 9 20.85 -10.42 9.06
C LEU A 9 21.24 -11.88 9.31
N THR A 10 20.29 -12.78 9.09
CA THR A 10 20.57 -14.21 9.07
C THR A 10 21.22 -14.57 7.74
N GLN A 11 21.82 -15.75 7.66
CA GLN A 11 22.43 -16.24 6.42
C GLN A 11 21.38 -16.29 5.29
N ALA A 12 20.17 -16.72 5.59
CA ALA A 12 19.09 -16.77 4.63
C ALA A 12 18.70 -15.37 4.13
N ASN A 13 18.59 -14.39 5.05
CA ASN A 13 18.29 -13.00 4.70
C ASN A 13 19.37 -12.42 3.79
N ARG A 14 20.62 -12.70 4.11
CA ARG A 14 21.76 -12.21 3.32
C ARG A 14 21.76 -12.78 1.91
N GLN A 15 21.51 -14.07 1.76
CA GLN A 15 21.42 -14.73 0.46
C GLN A 15 20.26 -14.16 -0.37
N GLU A 16 19.12 -13.91 0.26
CA GLU A 16 17.95 -13.33 -0.39
C GLU A 16 18.25 -11.93 -0.92
N LEU A 17 18.88 -11.09 -0.12
CA LEU A 17 19.27 -9.73 -0.51
C LEU A 17 20.29 -9.72 -1.65
N GLU A 18 21.30 -10.57 -1.57
CA GLU A 18 22.30 -10.69 -2.62
C GLU A 18 21.70 -11.18 -3.93
N SER A 19 20.80 -12.14 -3.88
CA SER A 19 20.07 -12.66 -5.04
C SER A 19 19.20 -11.56 -5.67
N LEU A 20 18.50 -10.79 -4.86
CA LEU A 20 17.65 -9.69 -5.31
C LEU A 20 18.46 -8.63 -6.08
N ILE A 21 19.61 -8.26 -5.55
CA ILE A 21 20.52 -7.29 -6.20
C ILE A 21 21.08 -7.88 -7.51
N ARG A 22 21.48 -9.14 -7.47
CA ARG A 22 22.08 -9.81 -8.63
C ARG A 22 21.11 -9.95 -9.79
N LYS A 23 19.84 -10.25 -9.52
CA LYS A 23 18.81 -10.38 -10.54
C LYS A 23 18.48 -9.05 -11.22
N GLY A 24 18.52 -7.94 -10.47
CA GLY A 24 18.29 -6.60 -11.01
C GLY A 24 16.87 -6.33 -11.50
N GLU A 25 15.91 -7.18 -11.17
CA GLU A 25 14.52 -7.05 -11.61
C GLU A 25 13.67 -6.14 -10.72
N SER A 26 14.14 -5.86 -9.52
CA SER A 26 13.43 -5.03 -8.56
C SER A 26 13.59 -3.54 -8.86
N SER A 27 12.70 -2.71 -8.33
CA SER A 27 12.80 -1.26 -8.46
C SER A 27 14.12 -0.75 -7.88
N ALA A 28 14.59 0.41 -8.36
CA ALA A 28 15.81 1.03 -7.86
C ALA A 28 15.73 1.28 -6.35
N ARG A 29 14.56 1.67 -5.86
CA ARG A 29 14.33 1.89 -4.42
C ARG A 29 14.54 0.61 -3.61
N THR A 30 13.98 -0.50 -4.07
CA THR A 30 14.14 -1.80 -3.40
C THR A 30 15.59 -2.25 -3.41
N GLN A 31 16.29 -2.09 -4.53
CA GLN A 31 17.71 -2.45 -4.64
C GLN A 31 18.58 -1.60 -3.71
N THR A 32 18.31 -0.30 -3.62
CA THR A 32 19.03 0.60 -2.71
C THR A 32 18.84 0.17 -1.26
N ARG A 33 17.60 -0.16 -0.88
CA ARG A 33 17.28 -0.63 0.47
C ARG A 33 17.99 -1.94 0.79
N ALA A 34 18.04 -2.87 -0.17
CA ALA A 34 18.75 -4.13 -0.01
C ALA A 34 20.25 -3.89 0.26
N ARG A 35 20.87 -2.97 -0.48
CA ARG A 35 22.27 -2.60 -0.28
C ARG A 35 22.51 -1.96 1.09
N ILE A 36 21.58 -1.10 1.53
CA ILE A 36 21.66 -0.47 2.86
C ILE A 36 21.66 -1.56 3.94
N LEU A 37 20.76 -2.53 3.85
CA LEU A 37 20.67 -3.61 4.81
C LEU A 37 21.95 -4.46 4.84
N LEU A 38 22.48 -4.82 3.69
CA LEU A 38 23.75 -5.58 3.61
C LEU A 38 24.92 -4.84 4.21
N LEU A 39 25.02 -3.52 3.97
CA LEU A 39 26.12 -2.71 4.50
C LEU A 39 25.95 -2.37 5.98
N THR A 40 24.73 -2.34 6.50
CA THR A 40 24.44 -2.05 7.91
C THR A 40 24.44 -3.29 8.79
N ASP A 41 24.51 -4.49 8.20
CA ASP A 41 24.51 -5.76 8.94
C ASP A 41 25.61 -5.81 9.99
N GLU A 42 25.22 -5.96 11.25
CA GLU A 42 26.17 -6.03 12.38
C GLU A 42 26.96 -7.34 12.42
N ASN A 43 26.48 -8.37 11.72
CA ASN A 43 27.12 -9.69 11.68
C ASN A 43 28.31 -9.78 10.69
N GLN A 44 28.54 -8.75 9.88
CA GLN A 44 29.65 -8.76 8.94
C GLN A 44 30.97 -8.41 9.62
N LYS A 45 32.07 -8.98 9.11
CA LYS A 45 33.39 -8.80 9.68
C LYS A 45 33.91 -7.35 9.58
N LYS A 46 33.67 -6.70 8.45
CA LYS A 46 34.08 -5.31 8.21
C LYS A 46 32.84 -4.44 8.13
N LYS A 47 32.57 -3.75 9.21
CA LYS A 47 31.40 -2.89 9.35
C LYS A 47 31.74 -1.47 8.93
N LYS A 48 30.91 -0.87 8.09
CA LYS A 48 31.02 0.53 7.69
C LYS A 48 30.15 1.41 8.57
N GLY A 49 30.61 2.61 8.88
CA GLY A 49 29.80 3.61 9.59
C GLY A 49 28.66 4.13 8.72
N THR A 50 27.67 4.70 9.34
CA THR A 50 26.49 5.25 8.65
C THR A 50 26.86 6.30 7.61
N LYS A 51 27.83 7.17 7.95
CA LYS A 51 28.32 8.19 7.01
C LYS A 51 28.98 7.59 5.77
N ASP A 52 29.76 6.53 5.97
CA ASP A 52 30.44 5.84 4.87
C ASP A 52 29.43 5.17 3.94
N ILE A 53 28.41 4.54 4.51
CA ILE A 53 27.31 3.92 3.75
C ILE A 53 26.58 4.97 2.94
N GLY A 54 26.25 6.10 3.54
CA GLY A 54 25.58 7.21 2.86
C GLY A 54 26.39 7.74 1.68
N SER A 55 27.70 7.86 1.87
CA SER A 55 28.62 8.30 0.82
C SER A 55 28.70 7.30 -0.33
N VAL A 56 28.84 6.01 -0.02
CA VAL A 56 28.95 4.94 -1.02
C VAL A 56 27.67 4.80 -1.85
N LEU A 57 26.52 4.88 -1.22
CA LEU A 57 25.21 4.71 -1.87
C LEU A 57 24.56 6.02 -2.30
N MET A 58 25.19 7.14 -2.01
CA MET A 58 24.62 8.47 -2.30
C MET A 58 23.26 8.67 -1.65
N CYS A 59 23.10 8.18 -0.41
CA CYS A 59 21.86 8.29 0.36
C CYS A 59 22.05 9.21 1.55
N SER A 60 20.98 9.86 1.98
CA SER A 60 21.00 10.68 3.19
C SER A 60 21.06 9.80 4.45
N LEU A 61 21.61 10.33 5.52
CA LEU A 61 21.68 9.62 6.80
C LEU A 61 20.27 9.27 7.34
N PRO A 62 19.29 10.19 7.30
CA PRO A 62 17.92 9.86 7.71
C PRO A 62 17.31 8.68 6.95
N THR A 63 17.63 8.52 5.66
CA THR A 63 17.15 7.40 4.85
C THR A 63 17.68 6.07 5.38
N ILE A 64 18.97 6.02 5.69
CA ILE A 64 19.60 4.81 6.23
C ILE A 64 18.99 4.45 7.59
N THR A 65 18.84 5.42 8.46
CA THR A 65 18.23 5.23 9.78
C THR A 65 16.78 4.73 9.66
N ALA A 66 16.01 5.29 8.72
CA ALA A 66 14.64 4.87 8.49
C ALA A 66 14.55 3.40 8.05
N ILE A 67 15.47 2.95 7.18
CA ILE A 67 15.50 1.56 6.72
C ILE A 67 15.88 0.61 7.87
N ARG A 68 16.87 0.99 8.68
CA ARG A 68 17.23 0.22 9.87
C ARG A 68 16.04 0.05 10.82
N LYS A 69 15.31 1.14 11.05
CA LYS A 69 14.12 1.14 11.89
C LYS A 69 13.05 0.19 11.36
N LYS A 70 12.77 0.26 10.06
CA LYS A 70 11.78 -0.61 9.42
C LYS A 70 12.15 -2.09 9.56
N PHE A 71 13.43 -2.41 9.42
CA PHE A 71 13.91 -3.79 9.59
C PHE A 71 13.71 -4.28 11.02
N VAL A 72 14.07 -3.47 12.01
CA VAL A 72 13.93 -3.82 13.43
C VAL A 72 12.47 -4.00 13.83
N GLU A 73 11.57 -3.16 13.30
CA GLU A 73 10.15 -3.18 13.66
C GLU A 73 9.36 -4.27 12.94
N GLY A 74 9.64 -4.52 11.66
CA GLY A 74 8.81 -5.40 10.84
C GLY A 74 9.55 -6.44 10.00
N GLY A 75 10.86 -6.55 10.15
CA GLY A 75 11.65 -7.54 9.42
C GLY A 75 12.03 -7.14 8.01
N LEU A 76 12.54 -8.12 7.26
CA LEU A 76 13.12 -7.90 5.93
C LEU A 76 12.13 -7.30 4.92
N GLU A 77 10.95 -7.88 4.82
CA GLU A 77 9.94 -7.40 3.87
C GLU A 77 9.51 -5.97 4.16
N ASN A 78 9.33 -5.64 5.44
CA ASN A 78 8.95 -4.29 5.85
C ASN A 78 10.02 -3.26 5.45
N ALA A 79 11.30 -3.64 5.50
CA ALA A 79 12.40 -2.77 5.13
C ALA A 79 12.54 -2.60 3.61
N LEU A 80 12.29 -3.68 2.83
CA LEU A 80 12.45 -3.67 1.38
C LEU A 80 11.29 -3.03 0.62
N TYR A 81 10.07 -3.27 1.07
CA TYR A 81 8.86 -2.88 0.35
C TYR A 81 8.04 -1.88 1.15
N ASP A 82 7.45 -0.93 0.45
CA ASP A 82 6.52 0.00 1.07
C ASP A 82 5.19 -0.69 1.34
N LYS A 83 4.56 -0.35 2.45
CA LYS A 83 3.20 -0.81 2.73
C LYS A 83 2.25 -0.17 1.72
N ALA A 84 1.28 -0.93 1.26
CA ALA A 84 0.22 -0.40 0.42
C ALA A 84 -0.47 0.75 1.16
N ARG A 85 -0.65 1.87 0.48
CA ARG A 85 -1.38 3.00 1.06
C ARG A 85 -2.85 2.61 1.13
N PRO A 86 -3.51 2.82 2.27
CA PRO A 86 -4.95 2.62 2.33
C PRO A 86 -5.60 3.59 1.34
N GLY A 87 -6.34 3.07 0.38
CA GLY A 87 -7.08 3.90 -0.57
C GLY A 87 -8.22 4.61 0.12
N ALA A 88 -8.87 5.51 -0.60
CA ALA A 88 -10.09 6.14 -0.10
C ALA A 88 -11.14 5.06 0.17
N LEU A 89 -11.90 5.26 1.24
CA LEU A 89 -13.01 4.35 1.54
C LEU A 89 -14.02 4.40 0.39
N PRO A 90 -14.49 3.24 -0.09
CA PRO A 90 -15.49 3.23 -1.17
C PRO A 90 -16.77 3.89 -0.69
N LYS A 91 -17.34 4.76 -1.53
CA LYS A 91 -18.63 5.39 -1.25
C LYS A 91 -19.76 4.36 -1.20
N ILE A 92 -19.65 3.34 -2.03
CA ILE A 92 -20.62 2.26 -2.10
C ILE A 92 -20.08 1.07 -1.31
N THR A 93 -20.61 0.88 -0.10
CA THR A 93 -20.29 -0.27 0.76
C THR A 93 -21.18 -1.45 0.38
N GLY A 94 -20.90 -2.63 0.95
CA GLY A 94 -21.73 -3.81 0.72
C GLY A 94 -23.20 -3.59 1.11
N GLU A 95 -23.45 -2.81 2.17
CA GLU A 95 -24.79 -2.46 2.60
C GLU A 95 -25.50 -1.58 1.56
N VAL A 96 -24.82 -0.54 1.06
CA VAL A 96 -25.35 0.35 0.02
C VAL A 96 -25.61 -0.44 -1.27
N GLU A 97 -24.71 -1.33 -1.65
CA GLU A 97 -24.84 -2.18 -2.83
C GLU A 97 -26.06 -3.09 -2.73
N ALA A 98 -26.29 -3.68 -1.54
CA ALA A 98 -27.47 -4.51 -1.30
C ALA A 98 -28.78 -3.69 -1.44
N GLN A 99 -28.81 -2.48 -0.88
CA GLN A 99 -29.97 -1.58 -1.01
C GLN A 99 -30.20 -1.17 -2.46
N LEU A 100 -29.14 -0.88 -3.20
CA LEU A 100 -29.21 -0.55 -4.62
C LEU A 100 -29.82 -1.69 -5.43
N THR A 101 -29.38 -2.93 -5.18
CA THR A 101 -29.93 -4.12 -5.85
C THR A 101 -31.40 -4.29 -5.54
N MET A 102 -31.78 -4.11 -4.27
CA MET A 102 -33.21 -4.18 -3.87
C MET A 102 -34.04 -3.14 -4.58
N LEU A 103 -33.56 -1.89 -4.66
CA LEU A 103 -34.28 -0.82 -5.37
C LEU A 103 -34.45 -1.13 -6.86
N ALA A 104 -33.37 -1.60 -7.50
CA ALA A 104 -33.39 -1.94 -8.92
C ALA A 104 -34.38 -3.06 -9.25
N CYS A 105 -34.61 -3.98 -8.29
CA CYS A 105 -35.55 -5.07 -8.43
C CYS A 105 -36.98 -4.74 -7.93
N SER A 106 -37.14 -3.56 -7.31
CA SER A 106 -38.46 -3.14 -6.80
C SER A 106 -39.30 -2.46 -7.88
N THR A 107 -40.57 -2.21 -7.56
CA THR A 107 -41.47 -1.48 -8.44
C THR A 107 -40.98 -0.04 -8.62
N PRO A 108 -40.85 0.46 -9.87
CA PRO A 108 -40.48 1.85 -10.12
C PRO A 108 -41.45 2.85 -9.50
N PRO A 109 -41.01 4.11 -9.26
CA PRO A 109 -41.93 5.14 -8.76
C PRO A 109 -43.13 5.35 -9.67
N GLU A 110 -44.19 5.85 -9.09
CA GLU A 110 -45.42 6.14 -9.81
C GLU A 110 -45.15 7.02 -11.04
N GLY A 111 -45.74 6.64 -12.17
CA GLY A 111 -45.54 7.33 -13.44
C GLY A 111 -44.32 6.90 -14.23
N ARG A 112 -43.56 5.90 -13.74
CA ARG A 112 -42.40 5.38 -14.42
C ARG A 112 -42.55 3.87 -14.69
N SER A 113 -42.05 3.44 -15.82
CA SER A 113 -42.10 2.02 -16.21
C SER A 113 -40.87 1.23 -15.74
N ARG A 114 -39.79 1.92 -15.43
CA ARG A 114 -38.51 1.29 -15.00
C ARG A 114 -37.66 2.29 -14.22
N TRP A 115 -36.71 1.76 -13.45
CA TRP A 115 -35.70 2.57 -12.79
C TRP A 115 -34.64 3.05 -13.79
N THR A 116 -34.31 4.34 -13.75
CA THR A 116 -33.16 4.87 -14.47
C THR A 116 -31.98 4.97 -13.49
N LEU A 117 -30.76 5.07 -14.01
CA LEU A 117 -29.56 5.20 -13.16
C LEU A 117 -29.64 6.46 -12.29
N GLN A 118 -30.10 7.57 -12.85
CA GLN A 118 -30.26 8.82 -12.11
C GLN A 118 -31.30 8.69 -10.99
N MET A 119 -32.39 8.01 -11.23
CA MET A 119 -33.42 7.77 -10.23
C MET A 119 -32.89 6.92 -9.07
N LEU A 120 -32.10 5.90 -9.37
CA LEU A 120 -31.44 5.08 -8.33
C LEU A 120 -30.45 5.90 -7.50
N ALA A 121 -29.66 6.75 -8.16
CA ALA A 121 -28.71 7.64 -7.48
C ALA A 121 -29.45 8.59 -6.55
N ASP A 122 -30.50 9.24 -7.02
CA ASP A 122 -31.31 10.17 -6.24
C ASP A 122 -31.95 9.47 -5.04
N LYS A 123 -32.43 8.24 -5.21
CA LYS A 123 -33.04 7.46 -4.13
C LYS A 123 -32.03 7.10 -3.04
N LEU A 124 -30.80 6.75 -3.42
CA LEU A 124 -29.73 6.46 -2.46
C LEU A 124 -29.40 7.71 -1.62
N ILE A 125 -29.39 8.89 -2.24
CA ILE A 125 -29.18 10.15 -1.55
C ILE A 125 -30.36 10.48 -0.61
N GLU A 126 -31.56 10.30 -1.09
CA GLU A 126 -32.79 10.52 -0.32
C GLU A 126 -32.84 9.64 0.94
N LEU A 127 -32.43 8.38 0.82
CA LEU A 127 -32.36 7.43 1.93
C LEU A 127 -31.17 7.66 2.86
N LYS A 128 -30.34 8.66 2.56
CA LYS A 128 -29.13 9.03 3.34
C LYS A 128 -28.10 7.88 3.41
N LEU A 129 -28.10 7.00 2.43
CA LEU A 129 -27.11 5.92 2.32
C LEU A 129 -25.76 6.44 1.79
N VAL A 130 -25.81 7.49 0.97
CA VAL A 130 -24.62 8.21 0.46
C VAL A 130 -24.91 9.71 0.47
N ASP A 131 -23.88 10.53 0.57
CA ASP A 131 -24.02 11.99 0.50
C ASP A 131 -24.20 12.46 -0.94
N SER A 132 -23.46 11.85 -1.86
CA SER A 132 -23.60 12.12 -3.29
C SER A 132 -23.10 10.90 -4.07
N ILE A 133 -23.67 10.67 -5.25
CA ILE A 133 -23.27 9.58 -6.12
C ILE A 133 -23.67 9.91 -7.55
N SER A 134 -22.83 9.53 -8.53
CA SER A 134 -23.14 9.72 -9.94
C SER A 134 -23.89 8.50 -10.49
N ASP A 135 -24.63 8.73 -11.59
CA ASP A 135 -25.31 7.66 -12.31
C ASP A 135 -24.32 6.62 -12.86
N VAL A 136 -23.11 7.08 -13.26
CA VAL A 136 -22.03 6.20 -13.75
C VAL A 136 -21.56 5.25 -12.65
N ALA A 137 -21.40 5.74 -11.42
CA ALA A 137 -21.01 4.90 -10.28
C ALA A 137 -22.08 3.84 -9.98
N VAL A 138 -23.36 4.19 -10.07
CA VAL A 138 -24.49 3.26 -9.91
C VAL A 138 -24.44 2.19 -11.00
N MET A 139 -24.20 2.59 -12.25
CA MET A 139 -24.10 1.68 -13.39
C MET A 139 -22.98 0.65 -13.18
N HIS A 140 -21.80 1.09 -12.74
CA HIS A 140 -20.68 0.20 -12.51
C HIS A 140 -20.97 -0.84 -11.43
N ARG A 141 -21.70 -0.48 -10.40
CA ARG A 141 -22.07 -1.41 -9.33
C ARG A 141 -23.10 -2.43 -9.77
N LEU A 142 -24.07 -2.01 -10.56
CA LEU A 142 -25.12 -2.91 -11.07
C LEU A 142 -24.59 -3.92 -12.09
N LYS A 143 -23.52 -3.58 -12.80
CA LYS A 143 -22.90 -4.48 -13.79
C LYS A 143 -22.09 -5.62 -13.19
N LYS A 144 -21.79 -5.56 -11.92
CA LYS A 144 -21.03 -6.63 -11.25
C LYS A 144 -21.87 -7.88 -11.00
#